data_cb8b17a40a30a6cafb101246025083dc
#
_entry.id   cb8b17a40a30a6cafb101246025083dc
#
_cell.length_a   1.000
_cell.length_b   1.000
_cell.length_c   1.000
_cell.angle_alpha   90.00
_cell.angle_beta   90.00
_cell.angle_gamma   90.00
#
_symmetry.space_group_name_H-M   'P 1'
#
loop_
_entity.id
_entity.type
_entity.pdbx_description
1 polymer ?
#
loop_
_entity_poly.entity_id
_entity_poly.type
_entity_poly.pdbx_seq_one_letter_code
_entity_poly.pdbx_strand_id
1 'polypeptide(L)'
;MTRIAVLGVGLIGGSIGLAARRRAEGATVAGWDPDPRALERGLERGAIDERCGSVVEALDGAEICFVCAPVSQVAATARAALECGGDCVVTDVGSVKLAVLEELAGSGLPDSDLERFVGGHPLAGAEAAGVDHAREELFEGATWYLTPTERTVGLLYERLYRTLTSMGARPSAIAADVHDRLMATVSHLPHVLANVLVGQAASELVEESQGLPATGPSFRDATRVAGANPPLWRDIFVSNREAIVRELDAYAAALEAVRERLRAGDGEALERWIEDARTDRQRLLEGELAGGPVSELRVPVPNQPGIVAQIALALSEAGINIVDMALYPAPDMRSGAIALWVAGEGSAERAAELVAGLGYAASPVDGGDG
;
A
#
# COMPACT_ATOMS: atom_id res chain seq x y z
N MET A 1 16.42 2.66 -20.80
CA MET A 1 16.03 1.31 -20.32
C MET A 1 15.99 1.40 -18.83
N THR A 2 14.83 1.25 -18.21
CA THR A 2 14.69 1.33 -16.74
C THR A 2 15.21 0.04 -16.11
N ARG A 3 16.22 0.14 -15.23
CA ARG A 3 16.69 -0.99 -14.44
C ARG A 3 16.00 -0.99 -13.08
N ILE A 4 15.38 -2.10 -12.74
CA ILE A 4 14.63 -2.29 -11.49
C ILE A 4 15.35 -3.34 -10.63
N ALA A 5 15.62 -3.01 -9.37
CA ALA A 5 16.09 -3.96 -8.37
C ALA A 5 14.90 -4.53 -7.57
N VAL A 6 14.89 -5.84 -7.36
CA VAL A 6 13.91 -6.55 -6.54
C VAL A 6 14.66 -7.30 -5.45
N LEU A 7 14.49 -6.87 -4.20
CA LEU A 7 15.08 -7.50 -3.01
C LEU A 7 14.02 -8.35 -2.31
N GLY A 8 14.07 -9.65 -2.54
CA GLY A 8 13.06 -10.64 -2.17
C GLY A 8 12.25 -11.12 -3.38
N VAL A 9 12.63 -12.28 -3.93
CA VAL A 9 12.03 -12.86 -5.16
C VAL A 9 10.96 -13.89 -4.77
N GLY A 10 9.95 -13.40 -4.02
CA GLY A 10 8.75 -14.17 -3.65
C GLY A 10 7.56 -13.91 -4.58
N LEU A 11 6.34 -14.08 -4.05
CA LEU A 11 5.10 -13.78 -4.77
C LEU A 11 5.06 -12.32 -5.27
N ILE A 12 5.23 -11.36 -4.37
CA ILE A 12 5.11 -9.93 -4.70
C ILE A 12 6.29 -9.48 -5.57
N GLY A 13 7.54 -9.76 -5.14
CA GLY A 13 8.73 -9.37 -5.92
C GLY A 13 8.78 -10.00 -7.29
N GLY A 14 8.40 -11.27 -7.42
CA GLY A 14 8.27 -11.95 -8.70
C GLY A 14 7.19 -11.33 -9.58
N SER A 15 6.04 -10.95 -9.00
CA SER A 15 4.96 -10.29 -9.74
C SER A 15 5.36 -8.89 -10.20
N ILE A 16 6.13 -8.14 -9.39
CA ILE A 16 6.71 -6.85 -9.82
C ILE A 16 7.59 -7.04 -11.04
N GLY A 17 8.49 -8.03 -11.01
CA GLY A 17 9.35 -8.31 -12.14
C GLY A 17 8.60 -8.69 -13.42
N LEU A 18 7.60 -9.57 -13.31
CA LEU A 18 6.75 -9.97 -14.44
C LEU A 18 5.96 -8.77 -15.00
N ALA A 19 5.34 -7.97 -14.15
CA ALA A 19 4.58 -6.79 -14.55
C ALA A 19 5.46 -5.72 -15.21
N ALA A 20 6.65 -5.47 -14.67
CA ALA A 20 7.62 -4.52 -15.22
C ALA A 20 8.05 -4.93 -16.65
N ARG A 21 8.39 -6.18 -16.85
CA ARG A 21 8.82 -6.70 -18.19
C ARG A 21 7.72 -6.63 -19.24
N ARG A 22 6.49 -6.87 -18.85
CA ARG A 22 5.35 -6.83 -19.77
C ARG A 22 5.01 -5.42 -20.24
N ARG A 23 5.11 -4.44 -19.35
CA ARG A 23 4.51 -3.11 -19.56
C ARG A 23 5.50 -1.98 -19.73
N ALA A 24 6.75 -2.16 -19.31
CA ALA A 24 7.81 -1.19 -19.52
C ALA A 24 8.77 -1.71 -20.61
N GLU A 25 8.63 -1.21 -21.85
CA GLU A 25 9.52 -1.60 -22.96
C GLU A 25 11.00 -1.41 -22.56
N GLY A 26 11.75 -2.53 -22.58
CA GLY A 26 13.17 -2.53 -22.28
C GLY A 26 13.53 -2.44 -20.79
N ALA A 27 12.60 -2.65 -19.88
CA ALA A 27 12.94 -2.79 -18.46
C ALA A 27 13.75 -4.06 -18.23
N THR A 28 14.79 -3.94 -17.39
CA THR A 28 15.58 -5.08 -16.89
C THR A 28 15.39 -5.19 -15.38
N VAL A 29 15.27 -6.43 -14.89
CA VAL A 29 15.01 -6.73 -13.47
C VAL A 29 16.17 -7.49 -12.87
N ALA A 30 16.89 -6.87 -11.92
CA ALA A 30 17.92 -7.48 -11.11
C ALA A 30 17.32 -7.99 -9.80
N GLY A 31 17.43 -9.28 -9.53
CA GLY A 31 16.89 -9.92 -8.33
C GLY A 31 17.96 -10.30 -7.32
N TRP A 32 17.70 -10.00 -6.06
CA TRP A 32 18.45 -10.53 -4.92
C TRP A 32 17.49 -11.18 -3.93
N ASP A 33 17.88 -12.34 -3.42
CA ASP A 33 17.15 -13.07 -2.39
C ASP A 33 18.15 -13.89 -1.55
N PRO A 34 17.99 -14.01 -0.22
CA PRO A 34 18.84 -14.85 0.60
C PRO A 34 18.72 -16.35 0.28
N ASP A 35 17.60 -16.80 -0.33
CA ASP A 35 17.46 -18.17 -0.85
C ASP A 35 17.85 -18.25 -2.35
N PRO A 36 19.00 -18.86 -2.70
CA PRO A 36 19.41 -19.00 -4.09
C PRO A 36 18.40 -19.72 -4.98
N ARG A 37 17.56 -20.59 -4.41
CA ARG A 37 16.50 -21.31 -5.15
C ARG A 37 15.39 -20.36 -5.59
N ALA A 38 15.08 -19.34 -4.79
CA ALA A 38 14.13 -18.30 -5.19
C ALA A 38 14.64 -17.54 -6.41
N LEU A 39 15.94 -17.24 -6.48
CA LEU A 39 16.58 -16.59 -7.63
C LEU A 39 16.57 -17.48 -8.88
N GLU A 40 16.88 -18.77 -8.73
CA GLU A 40 16.83 -19.75 -9.85
C GLU A 40 15.41 -19.83 -10.43
N ARG A 41 14.42 -20.02 -9.56
CA ARG A 41 13.01 -20.06 -9.98
C ARG A 41 12.54 -18.73 -10.58
N GLY A 42 12.98 -17.61 -10.01
CA GLY A 42 12.67 -16.28 -10.53
C GLY A 42 13.18 -16.08 -11.96
N LEU A 43 14.39 -16.55 -12.25
CA LEU A 43 14.98 -16.51 -13.58
C LEU A 43 14.23 -17.44 -14.56
N GLU A 44 13.95 -18.70 -14.15
CA GLU A 44 13.20 -19.67 -14.95
C GLU A 44 11.81 -19.17 -15.33
N ARG A 45 11.15 -18.48 -14.40
CA ARG A 45 9.83 -17.90 -14.62
C ARG A 45 9.85 -16.57 -15.38
N GLY A 46 11.04 -16.03 -15.64
CA GLY A 46 11.18 -14.71 -16.24
C GLY A 46 10.75 -13.55 -15.35
N ALA A 47 10.71 -13.77 -14.03
CA ALA A 47 10.42 -12.73 -13.06
C ALA A 47 11.62 -11.80 -12.81
N ILE A 48 12.83 -12.29 -13.04
CA ILE A 48 14.08 -11.52 -13.03
C ILE A 48 14.89 -11.84 -14.27
N ASP A 49 15.75 -10.92 -14.71
CA ASP A 49 16.69 -11.08 -15.82
C ASP A 49 18.08 -11.47 -15.30
N GLU A 50 18.43 -11.00 -14.10
CA GLU A 50 19.75 -11.19 -13.50
C GLU A 50 19.60 -11.66 -12.05
N ARG A 51 20.44 -12.63 -11.65
CA ARG A 51 20.61 -13.07 -10.28
C ARG A 51 21.80 -12.34 -9.68
N CYS A 52 21.57 -11.59 -8.61
CA CYS A 52 22.62 -10.84 -7.93
C CYS A 52 23.06 -11.53 -6.63
N GLY A 53 24.35 -11.57 -6.38
CA GLY A 53 24.94 -12.17 -5.19
C GLY A 53 24.86 -11.27 -3.95
N SER A 54 24.54 -10.00 -4.14
CA SER A 54 24.43 -9.01 -3.06
C SER A 54 23.42 -7.91 -3.39
N VAL A 55 22.97 -7.18 -2.35
CA VAL A 55 22.14 -5.99 -2.49
C VAL A 55 22.85 -4.93 -3.35
N VAL A 56 24.15 -4.74 -3.15
CA VAL A 56 24.97 -3.78 -3.92
C VAL A 56 24.94 -4.09 -5.41
N GLU A 57 25.11 -5.37 -5.77
CA GLU A 57 25.06 -5.81 -7.18
C GLU A 57 23.68 -5.61 -7.79
N ALA A 58 22.61 -5.87 -7.03
CA ALA A 58 21.24 -5.66 -7.52
C ALA A 58 20.94 -4.18 -7.76
N LEU A 59 21.50 -3.27 -6.97
CA LEU A 59 21.30 -1.83 -7.10
C LEU A 59 22.22 -1.16 -8.12
N ASP A 60 23.22 -1.84 -8.66
CA ASP A 60 24.12 -1.23 -9.64
C ASP A 60 23.35 -0.79 -10.90
N GLY A 61 23.30 0.53 -11.13
CA GLY A 61 22.53 1.16 -12.21
C GLY A 61 21.01 1.09 -12.07
N ALA A 62 20.46 0.64 -10.92
CA ALA A 62 19.02 0.61 -10.70
C ALA A 62 18.44 2.01 -10.52
N GLU A 63 17.29 2.26 -11.14
CA GLU A 63 16.51 3.50 -10.98
C GLU A 63 15.46 3.36 -9.86
N ILE A 64 14.97 2.13 -9.64
CA ILE A 64 13.96 1.81 -8.63
C ILE A 64 14.36 0.51 -7.93
N CYS A 65 14.24 0.49 -6.61
CA CYS A 65 14.45 -0.69 -5.79
C CYS A 65 13.17 -1.03 -5.00
N PHE A 66 12.64 -2.22 -5.22
CA PHE A 66 11.54 -2.78 -4.45
C PHE A 66 12.06 -3.73 -3.37
N VAL A 67 11.82 -3.38 -2.10
CA VAL A 67 12.13 -4.22 -0.93
C VAL A 67 10.92 -5.11 -0.65
N CYS A 68 11.01 -6.36 -1.07
CA CYS A 68 9.94 -7.36 -0.96
C CYS A 68 10.23 -8.39 0.14
N ALA A 69 10.80 -7.93 1.25
CA ALA A 69 11.13 -8.72 2.42
C ALA A 69 9.92 -8.86 3.38
N PRO A 70 9.92 -9.84 4.29
CA PRO A 70 8.99 -9.89 5.42
C PRO A 70 9.00 -8.59 6.23
N VAL A 71 7.86 -8.19 6.80
CA VAL A 71 7.71 -6.90 7.50
C VAL A 71 8.81 -6.65 8.52
N SER A 72 9.17 -7.66 9.30
CA SER A 72 10.26 -7.58 10.30
C SER A 72 11.66 -7.36 9.72
N GLN A 73 11.85 -7.46 8.41
CA GLN A 73 13.14 -7.30 7.73
C GLN A 73 13.15 -6.11 6.75
N VAL A 74 12.00 -5.48 6.52
CA VAL A 74 11.87 -4.39 5.55
C VAL A 74 12.82 -3.24 5.86
N ALA A 75 12.82 -2.74 7.10
CA ALA A 75 13.66 -1.58 7.46
C ALA A 75 15.17 -1.89 7.31
N ALA A 76 15.62 -3.06 7.76
CA ALA A 76 17.02 -3.48 7.62
C ALA A 76 17.44 -3.63 6.15
N THR A 77 16.58 -4.22 5.32
CA THR A 77 16.85 -4.40 3.88
C THR A 77 16.79 -3.06 3.13
N ALA A 78 15.83 -2.19 3.45
CA ALA A 78 15.73 -0.84 2.89
C ALA A 78 16.95 0.01 3.28
N ARG A 79 17.40 -0.07 4.52
CA ARG A 79 18.63 0.57 4.98
C ARG A 79 19.83 0.12 4.15
N ALA A 80 20.03 -1.19 3.97
CA ALA A 80 21.13 -1.70 3.16
C ALA A 80 21.06 -1.20 1.71
N ALA A 81 19.87 -1.07 1.14
CA ALA A 81 19.67 -0.50 -0.19
C ALA A 81 20.02 1.00 -0.23
N LEU A 82 19.62 1.77 0.77
CA LEU A 82 19.91 3.20 0.87
C LEU A 82 21.41 3.48 1.08
N GLU A 83 22.11 2.65 1.85
CA GLU A 83 23.56 2.74 2.06
C GLU A 83 24.38 2.51 0.77
N CYS A 84 23.82 1.88 -0.26
CA CYS A 84 24.48 1.74 -1.56
C CYS A 84 24.63 3.07 -2.32
N GLY A 85 23.92 4.13 -1.92
CA GLY A 85 23.97 5.45 -2.57
C GLY A 85 23.26 5.49 -3.93
N GLY A 86 23.55 6.53 -4.73
CA GLY A 86 23.00 6.74 -6.06
C GLY A 86 21.62 7.42 -6.08
N ASP A 87 21.00 7.48 -7.26
CA ASP A 87 19.71 8.17 -7.51
C ASP A 87 18.51 7.22 -7.56
N CYS A 88 18.69 6.02 -7.01
CA CYS A 88 17.64 4.99 -6.98
C CYS A 88 16.58 5.36 -5.94
N VAL A 89 15.29 5.38 -6.32
CA VAL A 89 14.20 5.41 -5.35
C VAL A 89 14.03 4.02 -4.73
N VAL A 90 13.98 3.96 -3.41
CA VAL A 90 13.79 2.73 -2.64
C VAL A 90 12.37 2.73 -2.09
N THR A 91 11.62 1.68 -2.34
CA THR A 91 10.27 1.46 -1.82
C THR A 91 10.12 0.05 -1.27
N ASP A 92 9.21 -0.13 -0.34
CA ASP A 92 8.86 -1.47 0.14
C ASP A 92 7.44 -1.89 -0.31
N VAL A 93 7.05 -3.09 0.08
CA VAL A 93 5.72 -3.65 -0.19
C VAL A 93 5.02 -4.18 1.07
N GLY A 94 5.53 -3.81 2.22
CA GLY A 94 5.05 -4.31 3.52
C GLY A 94 3.67 -3.80 3.89
N SER A 95 2.98 -4.54 4.74
CA SER A 95 1.62 -4.21 5.21
C SER A 95 1.59 -3.20 6.37
N VAL A 96 2.74 -2.74 6.87
CA VAL A 96 2.88 -1.77 7.96
C VAL A 96 3.90 -0.72 7.54
N LYS A 97 3.62 0.55 7.76
CA LYS A 97 4.43 1.67 7.26
C LYS A 97 5.13 2.47 8.35
N LEU A 98 4.41 2.82 9.43
CA LEU A 98 4.93 3.72 10.46
C LEU A 98 6.19 3.17 11.12
N ALA A 99 6.16 1.91 11.55
CA ALA A 99 7.31 1.28 12.20
C ALA A 99 8.56 1.23 11.29
N VAL A 100 8.38 1.01 9.99
CA VAL A 100 9.48 1.01 9.00
C VAL A 100 10.09 2.40 8.89
N LEU A 101 9.27 3.44 8.77
CA LEU A 101 9.73 4.83 8.67
C LEU A 101 10.45 5.29 9.95
N GLU A 102 9.93 4.94 11.12
CA GLU A 102 10.54 5.27 12.42
C GLU A 102 11.92 4.58 12.58
N GLU A 103 12.01 3.29 12.21
CA GLU A 103 13.27 2.55 12.27
C GLU A 103 14.31 3.12 11.30
N LEU A 104 13.92 3.48 10.08
CA LEU A 104 14.80 4.13 9.12
C LEU A 104 15.24 5.52 9.61
N ALA A 105 14.34 6.33 10.14
CA ALA A 105 14.67 7.64 10.70
C ALA A 105 15.63 7.55 11.88
N GLY A 106 15.52 6.50 12.71
CA GLY A 106 16.43 6.20 13.82
C GLY A 106 17.72 5.50 13.44
N SER A 107 17.92 5.13 12.17
CA SER A 107 19.03 4.29 11.71
C SER A 107 20.39 5.00 11.65
N GLY A 108 20.41 6.34 11.72
CA GLY A 108 21.63 7.15 11.55
C GLY A 108 22.04 7.37 10.09
N LEU A 109 21.20 7.01 9.13
CA LEU A 109 21.42 7.37 7.72
C LEU A 109 21.37 8.89 7.52
N PRO A 110 22.17 9.45 6.58
CA PRO A 110 22.05 10.84 6.16
C PRO A 110 20.63 11.15 5.63
N ASP A 111 20.19 12.40 5.79
CA ASP A 111 18.90 12.85 5.24
C ASP A 111 18.83 12.63 3.71
N SER A 112 19.92 12.87 2.99
CA SER A 112 20.03 12.62 1.54
C SER A 112 19.74 11.16 1.13
N ASP A 113 19.97 10.19 2.01
CA ASP A 113 19.63 8.80 1.75
C ASP A 113 18.16 8.53 2.10
N LEU A 114 17.68 9.09 3.21
CA LEU A 114 16.27 8.96 3.62
C LEU A 114 15.30 9.64 2.64
N GLU A 115 15.71 10.71 1.96
CA GLU A 115 14.96 11.39 0.90
C GLU A 115 14.60 10.47 -0.28
N ARG A 116 15.33 9.38 -0.46
CA ARG A 116 15.14 8.38 -1.51
C ARG A 116 14.15 7.27 -1.14
N PHE A 117 13.74 7.18 0.13
CA PHE A 117 12.79 6.16 0.57
C PHE A 117 11.34 6.67 0.47
N VAL A 118 10.49 5.85 -0.14
CA VAL A 118 9.03 6.05 -0.16
C VAL A 118 8.39 4.74 0.24
N GLY A 119 7.75 4.69 1.40
CA GLY A 119 7.06 3.48 1.82
C GLY A 119 5.93 3.13 0.86
N GLY A 120 5.77 1.84 0.57
CA GLY A 120 4.76 1.33 -0.35
C GLY A 120 4.02 0.13 0.23
N HIS A 121 2.75 -0.04 -0.18
CA HIS A 121 1.94 -1.21 0.16
C HIS A 121 0.90 -1.50 -0.93
N PRO A 122 1.10 -2.52 -1.79
CA PRO A 122 0.07 -2.97 -2.71
C PRO A 122 -1.05 -3.70 -1.95
N LEU A 123 -2.30 -3.26 -2.12
CA LEU A 123 -3.45 -4.03 -1.64
C LEU A 123 -3.71 -5.20 -2.60
N ALA A 124 -2.72 -6.05 -2.75
CA ALA A 124 -2.71 -7.21 -3.62
C ALA A 124 -1.90 -8.33 -2.98
N GLY A 125 -2.31 -9.56 -3.19
CA GLY A 125 -1.64 -10.73 -2.64
C GLY A 125 -2.40 -12.00 -2.92
N ALA A 126 -1.89 -13.09 -2.39
CA ALA A 126 -2.55 -14.38 -2.35
C ALA A 126 -2.14 -15.12 -1.07
N GLU A 127 -2.93 -16.12 -0.69
CA GLU A 127 -2.61 -16.98 0.46
C GLU A 127 -1.37 -17.87 0.21
N ALA A 128 -1.01 -18.04 -1.08
CA ALA A 128 0.17 -18.79 -1.51
C ALA A 128 1.44 -17.94 -1.45
N ALA A 129 2.56 -18.55 -1.10
CA ALA A 129 3.87 -17.90 -1.03
C ALA A 129 4.81 -18.42 -2.14
N GLY A 130 5.86 -17.62 -2.44
CA GLY A 130 6.91 -18.00 -3.38
C GLY A 130 6.68 -17.50 -4.80
N VAL A 131 7.75 -17.46 -5.58
CA VAL A 131 7.76 -16.94 -6.96
C VAL A 131 6.97 -17.82 -7.93
N ASP A 132 6.70 -19.07 -7.60
CA ASP A 132 5.86 -19.96 -8.40
C ASP A 132 4.42 -19.48 -8.54
N HIS A 133 3.97 -18.67 -7.60
CA HIS A 133 2.63 -18.07 -7.60
C HIS A 133 2.62 -16.62 -8.13
N ALA A 134 3.77 -16.09 -8.54
CA ALA A 134 3.87 -14.76 -9.11
C ALA A 134 3.06 -14.63 -10.41
N ARG A 135 2.41 -13.48 -10.60
CA ARG A 135 1.55 -13.18 -11.74
C ARG A 135 1.77 -11.75 -12.20
N GLU A 136 1.81 -11.55 -13.50
CA GLU A 136 2.00 -10.24 -14.12
C GLU A 136 0.81 -9.28 -13.90
N GLU A 137 -0.40 -9.84 -13.72
CA GLU A 137 -1.64 -9.07 -13.52
C GLU A 137 -1.94 -8.82 -12.02
N LEU A 138 -1.06 -9.21 -11.10
CA LEU A 138 -1.36 -9.15 -9.66
C LEU A 138 -1.77 -7.74 -9.20
N PHE A 139 -1.25 -6.72 -9.84
CA PHE A 139 -1.46 -5.32 -9.45
C PHE A 139 -2.50 -4.60 -10.31
N GLU A 140 -3.10 -5.26 -11.31
CA GLU A 140 -4.09 -4.61 -12.19
C GLU A 140 -5.30 -4.11 -11.40
N GLY A 141 -5.52 -2.80 -11.45
CA GLY A 141 -6.59 -2.13 -10.72
C GLY A 141 -6.43 -2.13 -9.19
N ALA A 142 -5.35 -2.71 -8.67
CA ALA A 142 -5.11 -2.73 -7.22
C ALA A 142 -4.65 -1.36 -6.71
N THR A 143 -5.19 -0.93 -5.58
CA THR A 143 -4.68 0.23 -4.87
C THR A 143 -3.27 -0.06 -4.35
N TRP A 144 -2.35 0.86 -4.60
CA TRP A 144 -1.00 0.81 -4.04
C TRP A 144 -0.76 2.05 -3.18
N TYR A 145 -0.82 1.89 -1.87
CA TYR A 145 -0.55 3.00 -0.98
C TYR A 145 0.92 3.38 -1.02
N LEU A 146 1.18 4.69 -1.09
CA LEU A 146 2.49 5.30 -0.97
C LEU A 146 2.49 6.23 0.24
N THR A 147 3.53 6.16 1.06
CA THR A 147 3.67 7.00 2.25
C THR A 147 4.84 7.98 2.10
N PRO A 148 4.68 9.03 1.27
CA PRO A 148 5.68 10.07 1.16
C PRO A 148 5.82 10.86 2.47
N THR A 149 7.00 11.40 2.70
CA THR A 149 7.32 12.23 3.87
C THR A 149 7.73 13.63 3.45
N GLU A 150 7.93 14.51 4.42
CA GLU A 150 8.47 15.87 4.17
C GLU A 150 9.86 15.87 3.50
N ARG A 151 10.60 14.75 3.60
CA ARG A 151 11.91 14.58 2.97
C ARG A 151 11.83 14.05 1.54
N THR A 152 10.69 13.52 1.10
CA THR A 152 10.55 12.84 -0.19
C THR A 152 10.89 13.76 -1.36
N VAL A 153 11.86 13.34 -2.19
CA VAL A 153 12.22 14.04 -3.42
C VAL A 153 11.13 13.83 -4.48
N GLY A 154 10.55 14.92 -4.97
CA GLY A 154 9.40 14.86 -5.88
C GLY A 154 9.65 14.05 -7.17
N LEU A 155 10.83 14.19 -7.79
CA LEU A 155 11.19 13.43 -9.00
C LEU A 155 11.27 11.91 -8.74
N LEU A 156 11.74 11.50 -7.57
CA LEU A 156 11.81 10.08 -7.21
C LEU A 156 10.42 9.53 -6.92
N TYR A 157 9.57 10.33 -6.28
CA TYR A 157 8.17 9.98 -6.06
C TYR A 157 7.42 9.83 -7.40
N GLU A 158 7.55 10.79 -8.32
CA GLU A 158 6.94 10.72 -9.66
C GLU A 158 7.42 9.48 -10.42
N ARG A 159 8.73 9.19 -10.43
CA ARG A 159 9.28 8.00 -11.06
C ARG A 159 8.63 6.72 -10.54
N LEU A 160 8.54 6.59 -9.22
CA LEU A 160 7.87 5.45 -8.58
C LEU A 160 6.39 5.39 -8.96
N TYR A 161 5.68 6.52 -8.84
CA TYR A 161 4.26 6.63 -9.17
C TYR A 161 3.96 6.16 -10.60
N ARG A 162 4.70 6.69 -11.58
CA ARG A 162 4.52 6.32 -13.00
C ARG A 162 4.85 4.85 -13.27
N THR A 163 5.87 4.33 -12.61
CA THR A 163 6.22 2.90 -12.75
C THR A 163 5.09 2.01 -12.23
N LEU A 164 4.54 2.30 -11.06
CA LEU A 164 3.42 1.55 -10.49
C LEU A 164 2.16 1.67 -11.38
N THR A 165 1.86 2.87 -11.89
CA THR A 165 0.76 3.08 -12.83
C THR A 165 0.97 2.27 -14.11
N SER A 166 2.19 2.23 -14.65
CA SER A 166 2.50 1.41 -15.83
C SER A 166 2.31 -0.10 -15.58
N MET A 167 2.50 -0.57 -14.35
CA MET A 167 2.22 -1.94 -13.93
C MET A 167 0.72 -2.23 -13.76
N GLY A 168 -0.14 -1.21 -13.94
CA GLY A 168 -1.59 -1.32 -13.82
C GLY A 168 -2.13 -1.08 -12.41
N ALA A 169 -1.27 -0.73 -11.45
CA ALA A 169 -1.70 -0.35 -10.11
C ALA A 169 -2.33 1.06 -10.09
N ARG A 170 -3.05 1.36 -9.03
CA ARG A 170 -3.58 2.69 -8.72
C ARG A 170 -2.85 3.25 -7.49
N PRO A 171 -1.73 3.97 -7.67
CA PRO A 171 -1.00 4.56 -6.55
C PRO A 171 -1.85 5.63 -5.86
N SER A 172 -1.84 5.63 -4.52
CA SER A 172 -2.55 6.61 -3.69
C SER A 172 -1.67 7.04 -2.53
N ALA A 173 -1.51 8.34 -2.34
CA ALA A 173 -0.73 8.87 -1.22
C ALA A 173 -1.53 8.80 0.08
N ILE A 174 -0.88 8.40 1.17
CA ILE A 174 -1.47 8.34 2.51
C ILE A 174 -0.37 8.58 3.56
N ALA A 175 -0.70 9.26 4.66
CA ALA A 175 0.24 9.36 5.77
C ALA A 175 0.44 7.98 6.43
N ALA A 176 1.65 7.66 6.87
CA ALA A 176 1.98 6.33 7.36
C ALA A 176 1.15 5.90 8.58
N ASP A 177 0.90 6.82 9.50
CA ASP A 177 0.07 6.58 10.68
C ASP A 177 -1.42 6.38 10.31
N VAL A 178 -1.91 7.11 9.30
CA VAL A 178 -3.27 6.95 8.75
C VAL A 178 -3.40 5.59 8.05
N HIS A 179 -2.38 5.21 7.25
CA HIS A 179 -2.30 3.91 6.62
C HIS A 179 -2.40 2.78 7.65
N ASP A 180 -1.58 2.83 8.71
CA ASP A 180 -1.52 1.75 9.69
C ASP A 180 -2.81 1.65 10.53
N ARG A 181 -3.48 2.77 10.80
CA ARG A 181 -4.83 2.77 11.39
C ARG A 181 -5.86 2.16 10.44
N LEU A 182 -5.85 2.57 9.16
CA LEU A 182 -6.74 2.00 8.15
C LEU A 182 -6.56 0.48 8.04
N MET A 183 -5.30 0.00 7.94
CA MET A 183 -5.01 -1.42 7.87
C MET A 183 -5.40 -2.16 9.14
N ALA A 184 -5.25 -1.54 10.31
CA ALA A 184 -5.72 -2.12 11.57
C ALA A 184 -7.23 -2.40 11.53
N THR A 185 -8.03 -1.48 11.00
CA THR A 185 -9.49 -1.59 10.91
C THR A 185 -9.94 -2.59 9.84
N VAL A 186 -9.44 -2.44 8.60
CA VAL A 186 -10.01 -3.17 7.45
C VAL A 186 -9.33 -4.52 7.15
N SER A 187 -8.14 -4.76 7.73
CA SER A 187 -7.35 -5.97 7.49
C SER A 187 -6.99 -6.71 8.77
N HIS A 188 -6.32 -6.05 9.72
CA HIS A 188 -5.74 -6.75 10.86
C HIS A 188 -6.79 -7.18 11.89
N LEU A 189 -7.74 -6.30 12.23
CA LEU A 189 -8.85 -6.64 13.12
C LEU A 189 -9.69 -7.82 12.58
N PRO A 190 -10.11 -7.86 11.30
CA PRO A 190 -10.77 -9.04 10.73
C PRO A 190 -10.00 -10.36 10.95
N HIS A 191 -8.68 -10.36 10.80
CA HIS A 191 -7.88 -11.55 11.08
C HIS A 191 -7.87 -11.94 12.56
N VAL A 192 -7.79 -10.96 13.47
CA VAL A 192 -7.90 -11.24 14.91
C VAL A 192 -9.26 -11.85 15.23
N LEU A 193 -10.34 -11.25 14.72
CA LEU A 193 -11.71 -11.71 14.98
C LEU A 193 -11.96 -13.11 14.42
N ALA A 194 -11.49 -13.40 13.21
CA ALA A 194 -11.59 -14.70 12.59
C ALA A 194 -10.91 -15.80 13.45
N ASN A 195 -9.70 -15.53 13.95
CA ASN A 195 -8.97 -16.46 14.82
C ASN A 195 -9.68 -16.66 16.17
N VAL A 196 -10.18 -15.59 16.78
CA VAL A 196 -10.95 -15.66 18.04
C VAL A 196 -12.23 -16.47 17.84
N LEU A 197 -12.97 -16.22 16.75
CA LEU A 197 -14.23 -16.91 16.44
C LEU A 197 -14.01 -18.42 16.21
N VAL A 198 -12.93 -18.79 15.50
CA VAL A 198 -12.56 -20.21 15.32
C VAL A 198 -12.20 -20.86 16.66
N GLY A 199 -11.40 -20.19 17.49
CA GLY A 199 -11.01 -20.68 18.80
C GLY A 199 -12.22 -20.91 19.72
N GLN A 200 -13.16 -19.94 19.76
CA GLN A 200 -14.40 -20.06 20.55
C GLN A 200 -15.26 -21.23 20.06
N ALA A 201 -15.49 -21.32 18.75
CA ALA A 201 -16.29 -22.41 18.19
C ALA A 201 -15.66 -23.79 18.46
N ALA A 202 -14.33 -23.90 18.40
CA ALA A 202 -13.62 -25.15 18.66
C ALA A 202 -13.68 -25.56 20.14
N SER A 203 -13.59 -24.62 21.08
CA SER A 203 -13.62 -24.93 22.50
C SER A 203 -14.99 -25.33 23.01
N GLU A 204 -16.05 -24.58 22.65
CA GLU A 204 -17.40 -24.83 23.16
C GLU A 204 -18.08 -26.04 22.51
N LEU A 205 -17.83 -26.28 21.21
CA LEU A 205 -18.55 -27.34 20.47
C LEU A 205 -17.88 -28.70 20.54
N VAL A 206 -16.60 -28.78 20.87
CA VAL A 206 -15.89 -30.09 21.05
C VAL A 206 -16.25 -30.73 22.39
N GLU A 207 -16.54 -29.96 23.44
CA GLU A 207 -16.92 -30.47 24.76
C GLU A 207 -18.37 -31.04 24.79
N GLU A 208 -19.29 -30.50 23.99
CA GLU A 208 -20.72 -30.86 23.99
C GLU A 208 -21.12 -31.89 22.93
N SER A 209 -20.33 -32.08 21.87
CA SER A 209 -20.68 -32.97 20.75
C SER A 209 -19.68 -34.10 20.57
N GLN A 210 -20.17 -35.28 20.21
CA GLN A 210 -19.32 -36.46 19.86
C GLN A 210 -18.61 -36.28 18.48
N GLY A 211 -18.51 -35.05 17.95
CA GLY A 211 -17.86 -34.72 16.68
C GLY A 211 -17.92 -33.25 16.39
N LEU A 212 -17.12 -32.78 15.40
CA LEU A 212 -17.12 -31.40 14.96
C LEU A 212 -18.47 -31.05 14.32
N PRO A 213 -19.11 -29.93 14.70
CA PRO A 213 -20.38 -29.52 14.12
C PRO A 213 -20.23 -29.11 12.65
N ALA A 214 -21.29 -29.27 11.87
CA ALA A 214 -21.35 -28.77 10.52
C ALA A 214 -21.37 -27.22 10.55
N THR A 215 -20.38 -26.59 9.92
CA THR A 215 -20.30 -25.14 9.79
C THR A 215 -21.09 -24.66 8.57
N GLY A 216 -21.92 -23.63 8.74
CA GLY A 216 -22.66 -22.98 7.65
C GLY A 216 -21.77 -22.04 6.80
N PRO A 217 -22.29 -21.54 5.66
CA PRO A 217 -21.56 -20.61 4.80
C PRO A 217 -21.06 -19.37 5.54
N SER A 218 -21.92 -18.73 6.34
CA SER A 218 -21.58 -17.51 7.08
C SER A 218 -20.37 -17.67 7.99
N PHE A 219 -20.24 -18.83 8.68
CA PHE A 219 -19.08 -19.12 9.51
C PHE A 219 -17.81 -19.27 8.67
N ARG A 220 -17.90 -20.00 7.54
CA ARG A 220 -16.75 -20.18 6.63
C ARG A 220 -16.27 -18.87 6.04
N ASP A 221 -17.21 -18.00 5.62
CA ASP A 221 -16.88 -16.69 5.06
C ASP A 221 -16.21 -15.80 6.12
N ALA A 222 -16.79 -15.72 7.33
CA ALA A 222 -16.25 -14.92 8.42
C ALA A 222 -14.90 -15.42 8.96
N THR A 223 -14.57 -16.70 8.77
CA THR A 223 -13.34 -17.31 9.29
C THR A 223 -12.33 -17.68 8.21
N ARG A 224 -12.58 -17.35 6.95
CA ARG A 224 -11.71 -17.72 5.82
C ARG A 224 -10.25 -17.31 6.05
N VAL A 225 -10.05 -16.13 6.59
CA VAL A 225 -8.71 -15.56 6.82
C VAL A 225 -7.97 -16.15 8.03
N ALA A 226 -8.62 -16.95 8.88
CA ALA A 226 -7.95 -17.64 10.00
C ALA A 226 -6.96 -18.74 9.55
N GLY A 227 -7.00 -19.14 8.26
CA GLY A 227 -6.02 -20.06 7.66
C GLY A 227 -4.73 -19.39 7.17
N ALA A 228 -4.53 -18.11 7.42
CA ALA A 228 -3.39 -17.34 6.93
C ALA A 228 -2.04 -17.80 7.54
N ASN A 229 -0.93 -17.47 6.87
CA ASN A 229 0.43 -17.86 7.26
C ASN A 229 0.82 -17.29 8.64
N PRO A 230 1.04 -18.11 9.69
CA PRO A 230 1.24 -17.62 11.05
C PRO A 230 2.50 -16.73 11.23
N PRO A 231 3.70 -17.07 10.70
CA PRO A 231 4.87 -16.22 10.77
C PRO A 231 4.64 -14.82 10.19
N LEU A 232 3.99 -14.71 9.03
CA LEU A 232 3.68 -13.44 8.40
C LEU A 232 2.76 -12.57 9.29
N TRP A 233 1.69 -13.18 9.79
CA TRP A 233 0.71 -12.45 10.60
C TRP A 233 1.23 -12.08 11.99
N ARG A 234 2.10 -12.91 12.58
CA ARG A 234 2.82 -12.54 13.80
C ARG A 234 3.57 -11.22 13.61
N ASP A 235 4.34 -11.12 12.51
CA ASP A 235 5.14 -9.93 12.23
C ASP A 235 4.26 -8.69 11.99
N ILE A 236 3.15 -8.83 11.26
CA ILE A 236 2.15 -7.77 11.06
C ILE A 236 1.55 -7.32 12.40
N PHE A 237 1.08 -8.26 13.22
CA PHE A 237 0.45 -7.95 14.50
C PHE A 237 1.40 -7.25 15.47
N VAL A 238 2.65 -7.70 15.54
CA VAL A 238 3.66 -7.07 16.40
C VAL A 238 4.02 -5.67 15.90
N SER A 239 4.18 -5.48 14.60
CA SER A 239 4.59 -4.20 14.02
C SER A 239 3.49 -3.15 14.06
N ASN A 240 2.21 -3.53 13.99
CA ASN A 240 1.08 -2.59 14.06
C ASN A 240 0.27 -2.72 15.37
N ARG A 241 0.89 -3.24 16.44
CA ARG A 241 0.21 -3.60 17.70
C ARG A 241 -0.61 -2.48 18.32
N GLU A 242 -0.08 -1.24 18.29
CA GLU A 242 -0.73 -0.10 18.95
C GLU A 242 -2.04 0.30 18.25
N ALA A 243 -2.05 0.31 16.91
CA ALA A 243 -3.26 0.57 16.16
C ALA A 243 -4.27 -0.58 16.32
N ILE A 244 -3.82 -1.83 16.29
CA ILE A 244 -4.68 -3.02 16.47
C ILE A 244 -5.32 -3.03 17.85
N VAL A 245 -4.58 -2.71 18.90
CA VAL A 245 -5.14 -2.66 20.27
C VAL A 245 -6.23 -1.59 20.38
N ARG A 246 -6.01 -0.39 19.80
CA ARG A 246 -7.04 0.65 19.79
C ARG A 246 -8.33 0.21 19.07
N GLU A 247 -8.18 -0.47 17.93
CA GLU A 247 -9.33 -1.00 17.17
C GLU A 247 -10.04 -2.12 17.93
N LEU A 248 -9.30 -2.97 18.64
CA LEU A 248 -9.88 -4.00 19.53
C LEU A 248 -10.67 -3.40 20.68
N ASP A 249 -10.16 -2.35 21.31
CA ASP A 249 -10.88 -1.66 22.39
C ASP A 249 -12.19 -1.03 21.87
N ALA A 250 -12.15 -0.36 20.72
CA ALA A 250 -13.33 0.19 20.07
C ALA A 250 -14.34 -0.89 19.68
N TYR A 251 -13.87 -1.99 19.12
CA TYR A 251 -14.71 -3.13 18.75
C TYR A 251 -15.34 -3.80 19.98
N ALA A 252 -14.59 -3.99 21.06
CA ALA A 252 -15.11 -4.55 22.30
C ALA A 252 -16.22 -3.67 22.90
N ALA A 253 -16.07 -2.35 22.87
CA ALA A 253 -17.12 -1.41 23.29
C ALA A 253 -18.38 -1.50 22.43
N ALA A 254 -18.21 -1.66 21.11
CA ALA A 254 -19.33 -1.86 20.18
C ALA A 254 -20.08 -3.17 20.44
N LEU A 255 -19.33 -4.27 20.70
CA LEU A 255 -19.92 -5.56 21.08
C LEU A 255 -20.72 -5.47 22.38
N GLU A 256 -20.19 -4.74 23.37
CA GLU A 256 -20.92 -4.53 24.64
C GLU A 256 -22.26 -3.83 24.41
N ALA A 257 -22.29 -2.79 23.56
CA ALA A 257 -23.54 -2.10 23.21
C ALA A 257 -24.57 -3.03 22.53
N VAL A 258 -24.11 -3.95 21.67
CA VAL A 258 -24.97 -4.99 21.05
C VAL A 258 -25.47 -5.96 22.12
N ARG A 259 -24.59 -6.39 23.04
CA ARG A 259 -24.95 -7.29 24.14
C ARG A 259 -26.04 -6.71 25.02
N GLU A 260 -25.98 -5.42 25.35
CA GLU A 260 -27.02 -4.76 26.15
C GLU A 260 -28.38 -4.70 25.40
N ARG A 261 -28.40 -4.41 24.10
CA ARG A 261 -29.62 -4.45 23.27
C ARG A 261 -30.26 -5.84 23.26
N LEU A 262 -29.43 -6.88 23.11
CA LEU A 262 -29.89 -8.27 23.16
C LEU A 262 -30.48 -8.63 24.53
N ARG A 263 -29.83 -8.23 25.63
CA ARG A 263 -30.35 -8.46 27.01
C ARG A 263 -31.68 -7.74 27.25
N ALA A 264 -31.82 -6.55 26.70
CA ALA A 264 -33.05 -5.78 26.82
C ALA A 264 -34.18 -6.33 25.93
N GLY A 265 -33.90 -7.20 24.97
CA GLY A 265 -34.87 -7.67 23.97
C GLY A 265 -35.36 -6.55 23.03
N ASP A 266 -34.55 -5.48 22.85
CA ASP A 266 -34.92 -4.31 22.04
C ASP A 266 -34.77 -4.60 20.54
N GLY A 267 -35.83 -5.22 19.97
CA GLY A 267 -35.87 -5.60 18.57
C GLY A 267 -35.73 -4.41 17.61
N GLU A 268 -36.37 -3.25 17.94
CA GLU A 268 -36.28 -2.07 17.09
C GLU A 268 -34.86 -1.47 17.04
N ALA A 269 -34.15 -1.45 18.19
CA ALA A 269 -32.77 -0.99 18.22
C ALA A 269 -31.81 -1.94 17.48
N LEU A 270 -32.08 -3.24 17.50
CA LEU A 270 -31.31 -4.24 16.74
C LEU A 270 -31.56 -4.09 15.24
N GLU A 271 -32.81 -3.88 14.80
CA GLU A 271 -33.16 -3.68 13.41
C GLU A 271 -32.47 -2.42 12.83
N ARG A 272 -32.52 -1.29 13.56
CA ARG A 272 -31.82 -0.05 13.17
C ARG A 272 -30.33 -0.27 13.03
N TRP A 273 -29.70 -0.93 14.00
CA TRP A 273 -28.27 -1.23 13.95
C TRP A 273 -27.85 -2.08 12.73
N ILE A 274 -28.69 -3.06 12.35
CA ILE A 274 -28.43 -3.89 11.15
C ILE A 274 -28.57 -3.05 9.87
N GLU A 275 -29.60 -2.17 9.80
CA GLU A 275 -29.82 -1.32 8.63
C GLU A 275 -28.70 -0.27 8.46
N ASP A 276 -28.21 0.30 9.56
CA ASP A 276 -27.05 1.21 9.55
C ASP A 276 -25.81 0.49 8.97
N ALA A 277 -25.52 -0.71 9.46
CA ALA A 277 -24.40 -1.52 8.96
C ALA A 277 -24.56 -1.90 7.47
N ARG A 278 -25.79 -2.18 7.01
CA ARG A 278 -26.09 -2.45 5.60
C ARG A 278 -25.82 -1.23 4.73
N THR A 279 -26.25 -0.06 5.18
CA THR A 279 -26.03 1.21 4.48
C THR A 279 -24.55 1.55 4.39
N ASP A 280 -23.81 1.42 5.50
CA ASP A 280 -22.36 1.69 5.53
C ASP A 280 -21.58 0.71 4.64
N ARG A 281 -21.98 -0.58 4.63
CA ARG A 281 -21.38 -1.55 3.71
C ARG A 281 -21.55 -1.16 2.25
N GLN A 282 -22.73 -0.67 1.87
CA GLN A 282 -22.97 -0.19 0.50
C GLN A 282 -22.02 0.99 0.16
N ARG A 283 -21.94 1.99 1.02
CA ARG A 283 -21.05 3.16 0.83
C ARG A 283 -19.57 2.77 0.70
N LEU A 284 -19.10 1.83 1.53
CA LEU A 284 -17.72 1.34 1.46
C LEU A 284 -17.42 0.65 0.13
N LEU A 285 -18.37 -0.15 -0.40
CA LEU A 285 -18.19 -0.84 -1.68
C LEU A 285 -18.33 0.09 -2.89
N GLU A 286 -19.19 1.10 -2.81
CA GLU A 286 -19.35 2.10 -3.88
C GLU A 286 -18.13 3.01 -4.03
N GLY A 287 -17.42 3.31 -2.93
CA GLY A 287 -16.19 4.10 -2.94
C GLY A 287 -15.05 3.47 -3.74
N GLU A 288 -15.06 2.15 -3.93
CA GLU A 288 -14.06 1.43 -4.75
C GLU A 288 -14.32 1.58 -6.27
N LEU A 289 -15.53 1.98 -6.67
CA LEU A 289 -15.98 2.03 -8.07
C LEU A 289 -15.99 3.44 -8.67
N ALA A 290 -15.62 4.48 -7.92
CA ALA A 290 -15.68 5.86 -8.36
C ALA A 290 -14.66 6.16 -9.48
N GLY A 291 -15.09 5.95 -10.72
CA GLY A 291 -14.52 6.51 -11.93
C GLY A 291 -15.34 7.73 -12.36
N GLY A 292 -14.70 8.71 -13.04
CA GLY A 292 -15.35 9.92 -13.55
C GLY A 292 -14.47 10.59 -14.60
N PRO A 293 -14.90 11.73 -15.18
CA PRO A 293 -14.08 12.47 -16.12
C PRO A 293 -12.74 12.83 -15.46
N VAL A 294 -11.66 12.74 -16.24
CA VAL A 294 -10.32 13.08 -15.79
C VAL A 294 -10.00 14.50 -16.25
N SER A 295 -9.60 15.35 -15.31
CA SER A 295 -9.23 16.76 -15.57
C SER A 295 -7.78 17.00 -15.17
N GLU A 296 -7.06 17.82 -15.97
CA GLU A 296 -5.69 18.21 -15.68
C GLU A 296 -5.67 19.46 -14.78
N LEU A 297 -4.84 19.42 -13.74
CA LEU A 297 -4.53 20.54 -12.87
C LEU A 297 -3.05 20.86 -12.96
N ARG A 298 -2.67 22.13 -13.19
CA ARG A 298 -1.28 22.59 -13.18
C ARG A 298 -0.97 23.42 -11.95
N VAL A 299 0.12 23.05 -11.27
CA VAL A 299 0.56 23.67 -10.03
C VAL A 299 2.02 24.10 -10.16
N PRO A 300 2.31 25.40 -10.35
CA PRO A 300 3.66 25.93 -10.25
C PRO A 300 4.18 25.80 -8.81
N VAL A 301 5.35 25.23 -8.64
CA VAL A 301 5.94 24.97 -7.32
C VAL A 301 7.44 25.24 -7.29
N PRO A 302 8.02 25.61 -6.12
CA PRO A 302 9.47 25.51 -5.92
C PRO A 302 9.92 24.05 -6.04
N ASN A 303 11.13 23.83 -6.51
CA ASN A 303 11.71 22.48 -6.52
C ASN A 303 12.35 22.19 -5.15
N GLN A 304 11.52 21.75 -4.22
CA GLN A 304 11.93 21.44 -2.85
C GLN A 304 11.34 20.07 -2.44
N PRO A 305 12.07 19.29 -1.66
CA PRO A 305 11.55 18.04 -1.07
C PRO A 305 10.23 18.29 -0.32
N GLY A 306 9.35 17.30 -0.29
CA GLY A 306 8.10 17.33 0.46
C GLY A 306 6.91 17.98 -0.24
N ILE A 307 7.10 18.85 -1.23
CA ILE A 307 5.97 19.58 -1.88
C ILE A 307 5.02 18.60 -2.58
N VAL A 308 5.56 17.66 -3.34
CA VAL A 308 4.74 16.62 -4.02
C VAL A 308 4.00 15.78 -2.98
N ALA A 309 4.67 15.40 -1.89
CA ALA A 309 4.07 14.67 -0.80
C ALA A 309 2.91 15.45 -0.17
N GLN A 310 3.12 16.72 0.15
CA GLN A 310 2.12 17.59 0.76
C GLN A 310 0.86 17.70 -0.11
N ILE A 311 1.03 17.93 -1.42
CA ILE A 311 -0.10 18.04 -2.36
C ILE A 311 -0.81 16.69 -2.51
N ALA A 312 -0.05 15.59 -2.73
CA ALA A 312 -0.65 14.28 -2.92
C ALA A 312 -1.42 13.80 -1.68
N LEU A 313 -0.90 14.04 -0.48
CA LEU A 313 -1.59 13.71 0.77
C LEU A 313 -2.87 14.54 0.94
N ALA A 314 -2.82 15.85 0.73
CA ALA A 314 -3.98 16.72 0.87
C ALA A 314 -5.13 16.34 -0.09
N LEU A 315 -4.80 15.99 -1.35
CA LEU A 315 -5.79 15.52 -2.31
C LEU A 315 -6.37 14.17 -1.90
N SER A 316 -5.51 13.25 -1.44
CA SER A 316 -5.94 11.92 -0.98
C SER A 316 -6.86 12.00 0.25
N GLU A 317 -6.52 12.84 1.26
CA GLU A 317 -7.35 13.08 2.45
C GLU A 317 -8.73 13.66 2.10
N ALA A 318 -8.81 14.44 1.02
CA ALA A 318 -10.07 14.97 0.49
C ALA A 318 -10.84 13.98 -0.40
N GLY A 319 -10.33 12.76 -0.57
CA GLY A 319 -10.93 11.73 -1.42
C GLY A 319 -10.81 12.01 -2.93
N ILE A 320 -9.85 12.86 -3.34
CA ILE A 320 -9.59 13.15 -4.74
C ILE A 320 -8.56 12.17 -5.27
N ASN A 321 -8.97 11.33 -6.24
CA ASN A 321 -8.11 10.34 -6.86
C ASN A 321 -7.20 10.99 -7.91
N ILE A 322 -5.88 10.90 -7.72
CA ILE A 322 -4.89 11.25 -8.73
C ILE A 322 -4.74 10.04 -9.65
N VAL A 323 -5.04 10.22 -10.93
CA VAL A 323 -4.94 9.17 -11.96
C VAL A 323 -3.53 9.12 -12.56
N ASP A 324 -2.92 10.29 -12.74
CA ASP A 324 -1.54 10.44 -13.24
C ASP A 324 -0.92 11.74 -12.73
N MET A 325 0.42 11.80 -12.73
CA MET A 325 1.17 13.01 -12.42
C MET A 325 2.43 13.13 -13.27
N ALA A 326 2.82 14.37 -13.54
CA ALA A 326 4.08 14.66 -14.20
C ALA A 326 4.74 15.90 -13.58
N LEU A 327 6.06 15.87 -13.43
CA LEU A 327 6.85 17.01 -12.99
C LEU A 327 7.60 17.62 -14.16
N TYR A 328 7.55 18.94 -14.23
CA TYR A 328 8.24 19.75 -15.25
C TYR A 328 9.22 20.70 -14.54
N PRO A 329 10.44 20.25 -14.20
CA PRO A 329 11.43 21.13 -13.60
C PRO A 329 11.80 22.27 -14.57
N ALA A 330 11.92 23.48 -14.05
CA ALA A 330 12.47 24.59 -14.83
C ALA A 330 13.98 24.38 -15.10
N PRO A 331 14.54 25.00 -16.16
CA PRO A 331 15.95 24.80 -16.49
C PRO A 331 16.93 25.20 -15.38
N ASP A 332 16.52 26.07 -14.47
CA ASP A 332 17.32 26.51 -13.31
C ASP A 332 17.27 25.53 -12.12
N MET A 333 16.44 24.48 -12.21
CA MET A 333 16.19 23.47 -11.18
C MET A 333 15.72 24.04 -9.82
N ARG A 334 15.33 25.33 -9.76
CA ARG A 334 14.84 25.98 -8.52
C ARG A 334 13.33 26.00 -8.41
N SER A 335 12.66 25.88 -9.53
CA SER A 335 11.20 25.85 -9.62
C SER A 335 10.76 24.82 -10.66
N GLY A 336 9.45 24.64 -10.81
CA GLY A 336 8.86 23.75 -11.79
C GLY A 336 7.35 23.85 -11.77
N ALA A 337 6.72 22.91 -12.43
CA ALA A 337 5.28 22.70 -12.37
C ALA A 337 4.98 21.22 -12.15
N ILE A 338 3.94 20.95 -11.37
CA ILE A 338 3.33 19.64 -11.25
C ILE A 338 2.08 19.65 -12.11
N ALA A 339 1.94 18.72 -13.04
CA ALA A 339 0.67 18.42 -13.67
C ALA A 339 0.05 17.21 -12.95
N LEU A 340 -1.20 17.34 -12.56
CA LEU A 340 -1.97 16.29 -11.90
C LEU A 340 -3.22 16.03 -12.72
N TRP A 341 -3.48 14.78 -13.04
CA TRP A 341 -4.75 14.35 -13.62
C TRP A 341 -5.60 13.76 -12.52
N VAL A 342 -6.73 14.42 -12.22
CA VAL A 342 -7.63 14.02 -11.14
C VAL A 342 -8.95 13.51 -11.71
N ALA A 343 -9.48 12.43 -11.14
CA ALA A 343 -10.73 11.82 -11.55
C ALA A 343 -11.92 12.33 -10.73
N GLY A 344 -13.07 12.48 -11.38
CA GLY A 344 -14.34 12.83 -10.77
C GLY A 344 -14.85 14.20 -11.17
N GLU A 345 -16.17 14.33 -11.26
CA GLU A 345 -16.84 15.61 -11.58
C GLU A 345 -16.58 16.63 -10.48
N GLY A 346 -16.13 17.84 -10.84
CA GLY A 346 -15.80 18.93 -9.91
C GLY A 346 -14.52 18.66 -9.08
N SER A 347 -13.79 17.58 -9.35
CA SER A 347 -12.56 17.25 -8.61
C SER A 347 -11.42 18.21 -8.91
N ALA A 348 -11.33 18.77 -10.12
CA ALA A 348 -10.27 19.71 -10.49
C ALA A 348 -10.41 21.04 -9.74
N GLU A 349 -11.63 21.58 -9.61
CA GLU A 349 -11.92 22.80 -8.87
C GLU A 349 -11.62 22.61 -7.38
N ARG A 350 -12.10 21.50 -6.78
CA ARG A 350 -11.81 21.18 -5.38
C ARG A 350 -10.32 20.96 -5.13
N ALA A 351 -9.62 20.31 -6.06
CA ALA A 351 -8.19 20.13 -5.98
C ALA A 351 -7.44 21.46 -6.04
N ALA A 352 -7.87 22.38 -6.93
CA ALA A 352 -7.30 23.72 -7.04
C ALA A 352 -7.48 24.53 -5.74
N GLU A 353 -8.66 24.48 -5.12
CA GLU A 353 -8.92 25.13 -3.83
C GLU A 353 -8.04 24.56 -2.69
N LEU A 354 -7.90 23.26 -2.61
CA LEU A 354 -7.05 22.60 -1.60
C LEU A 354 -5.58 22.98 -1.78
N VAL A 355 -5.08 22.93 -3.02
CA VAL A 355 -3.70 23.29 -3.35
C VAL A 355 -3.45 24.79 -3.07
N ALA A 356 -4.42 25.67 -3.34
CA ALA A 356 -4.35 27.07 -2.98
C ALA A 356 -4.30 27.27 -1.45
N GLY A 357 -5.03 26.46 -0.68
CA GLY A 357 -4.98 26.43 0.78
C GLY A 357 -3.61 26.03 1.34
N LEU A 358 -2.81 25.28 0.59
CA LEU A 358 -1.41 24.95 0.90
C LEU A 358 -0.42 26.06 0.51
N GLY A 359 -0.89 27.15 -0.12
CA GLY A 359 -0.06 28.29 -0.54
C GLY A 359 0.48 28.20 -1.97
N TYR A 360 0.01 27.24 -2.79
CA TYR A 360 0.43 27.10 -4.18
C TYR A 360 -0.69 27.54 -5.13
N ALA A 361 -0.34 28.30 -6.18
CA ALA A 361 -1.29 28.60 -7.24
C ALA A 361 -1.63 27.32 -8.01
N ALA A 362 -2.90 27.07 -8.27
CA ALA A 362 -3.35 25.94 -9.05
C ALA A 362 -4.39 26.37 -10.08
N SER A 363 -4.30 25.84 -11.29
CA SER A 363 -5.24 26.16 -12.36
C SER A 363 -5.67 24.86 -13.06
N PRO A 364 -6.98 24.57 -13.13
CA PRO A 364 -7.49 23.59 -14.06
C PRO A 364 -7.09 23.96 -15.48
N VAL A 365 -6.68 22.98 -16.27
CA VAL A 365 -6.43 23.19 -17.70
C VAL A 365 -7.74 22.88 -18.40
N ASP A 366 -8.39 23.92 -18.95
CA ASP A 366 -9.55 23.71 -19.81
C ASP A 366 -9.14 22.83 -20.99
N GLY A 367 -9.81 21.70 -21.15
CA GLY A 367 -9.62 20.81 -22.29
C GLY A 367 -10.06 21.51 -23.58
N GLY A 368 -9.17 22.37 -24.09
CA GLY A 368 -9.33 22.92 -25.43
C GLY A 368 -9.19 21.80 -26.44
N ASP A 369 -10.21 21.62 -27.29
CA ASP A 369 -10.20 20.79 -28.47
C ASP A 369 -8.87 20.95 -29.24
N GLY A 370 -8.10 19.85 -29.33
CA GLY A 370 -6.90 19.74 -30.12
C GLY A 370 -6.85 18.39 -30.79
#